data_7ad4de4c65cee873a8f5d3da8fd50427
#
_entry.id   7ad4de4c65cee873a8f5d3da8fd50427
#
_cell.length_a   1.000
_cell.length_b   1.000
_cell.length_c   1.000
_cell.angle_alpha   90.00
_cell.angle_beta   90.00
_cell.angle_gamma   90.00
#
_symmetry.space_group_name_H-M   'P 1'
#
loop_
_entity.id
_entity.type
_entity.pdbx_description
1 polymer ?
#
loop_
_entity_poly.entity_id
_entity_poly.type
_entity_poly.pdbx_seq_one_letter_code
_entity_poly.pdbx_strand_id
1 'polypeptide(L)'
;VKTQVAIIGGGPSGLLLAQLLQARGIDSVVLEHKTRDYVLGRIRAGVLEQGLVGLMEEAGCADRLHAEGYAHEGTLISYGDEMFRIDFAKHTVTVP
;
A
#
# COMPACT_ATOMS: atom_id res chain seq x y z
N VAL A 1 18.25 22.20 -3.73
CA VAL A 1 18.36 20.75 -3.93
C VAL A 1 18.11 20.43 -5.40
N LYS A 2 19.00 19.66 -5.98
CA LYS A 2 18.85 19.22 -7.37
C LYS A 2 18.47 17.73 -7.38
N THR A 3 17.40 17.39 -8.08
CA THR A 3 16.90 16.03 -8.15
C THR A 3 16.27 15.76 -9.52
N GLN A 4 16.16 14.49 -9.89
CA GLN A 4 15.48 14.08 -11.13
C GLN A 4 13.97 14.15 -11.00
N VAL A 5 13.42 13.80 -9.84
CA VAL A 5 11.98 13.77 -9.58
C VAL A 5 11.68 14.42 -8.24
N ALA A 6 10.70 15.31 -8.21
CA ALA A 6 10.15 15.85 -6.98
C ALA A 6 8.76 15.27 -6.76
N ILE A 7 8.53 14.69 -5.59
CA ILE A 7 7.26 14.07 -5.22
C ILE A 7 6.59 14.94 -4.17
N ILE A 8 5.40 15.42 -4.47
CA ILE A 8 4.63 16.24 -3.54
C ILE A 8 3.68 15.35 -2.78
N GLY A 9 3.97 15.14 -1.51
CA GLY A 9 3.21 14.31 -0.59
C GLY A 9 3.97 13.09 -0.11
N GLY A 10 4.13 12.97 1.21
CA GLY A 10 4.80 11.87 1.90
C GLY A 10 3.84 10.81 2.44
N GLY A 11 2.68 10.64 1.83
CA GLY A 11 1.76 9.57 2.15
C GLY A 11 2.16 8.24 1.51
N PRO A 12 1.33 7.19 1.63
CA PRO A 12 1.68 5.86 1.12
C PRO A 12 2.04 5.83 -0.35
N SER A 13 1.31 6.53 -1.21
CA SER A 13 1.59 6.51 -2.66
C SER A 13 2.88 7.25 -2.99
N GLY A 14 3.15 8.40 -2.37
CA GLY A 14 4.38 9.15 -2.60
C GLY A 14 5.61 8.40 -2.13
N LEU A 15 5.53 7.77 -0.95
CA LEU A 15 6.63 6.99 -0.40
C LEU A 15 6.90 5.72 -1.21
N LEU A 16 5.86 5.04 -1.68
CA LEU A 16 6.03 3.87 -2.53
C LEU A 16 6.66 4.25 -3.88
N LEU A 17 6.21 5.35 -4.47
CA LEU A 17 6.82 5.85 -5.71
C LEU A 17 8.30 6.16 -5.51
N ALA A 18 8.66 6.83 -4.42
CA ALA A 18 10.07 7.12 -4.11
C ALA A 18 10.91 5.84 -4.00
N GLN A 19 10.36 4.81 -3.37
CA GLN A 19 11.03 3.53 -3.21
C GLN A 19 11.23 2.81 -4.55
N LEU A 20 10.21 2.84 -5.42
CA LEU A 20 10.29 2.26 -6.78
C LEU A 20 11.33 3.00 -7.63
N LEU A 21 11.38 4.32 -7.53
CA LEU A 21 12.38 5.13 -8.25
C LEU A 21 13.79 4.82 -7.76
N GLN A 22 13.97 4.71 -6.45
CA GLN A 22 15.26 4.37 -5.86
C GLN A 22 15.74 2.99 -6.35
N ALA A 23 14.86 2.02 -6.44
CA ALA A 23 15.18 0.68 -6.94
C ALA A 23 15.68 0.70 -8.38
N ARG A 24 15.37 1.74 -9.14
CA ARG A 24 15.81 1.93 -10.52
C ARG A 24 16.93 2.97 -10.65
N GLY A 25 17.52 3.40 -9.54
CA GLY A 25 18.61 4.37 -9.55
C GLY A 25 18.19 5.79 -9.93
N ILE A 26 16.93 6.12 -9.77
CA ILE A 26 16.39 7.45 -10.08
C ILE A 26 16.31 8.26 -8.79
N ASP A 27 17.00 9.41 -8.74
CA ASP A 27 16.97 10.30 -7.59
C ASP A 27 15.62 10.99 -7.46
N SER A 28 15.10 11.03 -6.24
CA SER A 28 13.87 11.74 -5.94
C SER A 28 13.94 12.44 -4.59
N VAL A 29 13.12 13.47 -4.44
CA VAL A 29 12.91 14.18 -3.18
C VAL A 29 11.41 14.18 -2.90
N VAL A 30 11.03 13.79 -1.69
CA VAL A 30 9.65 13.83 -1.23
C VAL A 30 9.45 15.07 -0.38
N LEU A 31 8.46 15.88 -0.74
CA LEU A 31 8.09 17.07 0.00
C LEU A 31 6.77 16.84 0.70
N GLU A 32 6.79 16.93 2.03
CA GLU A 32 5.60 16.75 2.87
C GLU A 32 5.43 17.98 3.77
N HIS A 33 4.25 18.60 3.75
CA HIS A 33 3.98 19.81 4.54
C HIS A 33 3.58 19.53 5.99
N LYS A 34 3.26 18.25 6.31
CA LYS A 34 2.95 17.84 7.68
C LYS A 34 4.18 17.25 8.35
N THR A 35 4.16 17.20 9.68
CA THR A 35 5.24 16.58 10.45
C THR A 35 5.26 15.06 10.28
N ARG A 36 6.41 14.46 10.56
CA ARG A 36 6.54 13.00 10.57
C ARG A 36 5.53 12.35 11.52
N ASP A 37 5.36 12.90 12.72
CA ASP A 37 4.43 12.36 13.71
C ASP A 37 2.99 12.40 13.21
N TYR A 38 2.60 13.48 12.54
CA TYR A 38 1.28 13.59 11.93
C TYR A 38 1.07 12.50 10.87
N VAL A 39 2.02 12.31 9.97
CA VAL A 39 1.93 11.31 8.91
C VAL A 39 1.86 9.89 9.47
N LEU A 40 2.73 9.56 10.43
CA LEU A 40 2.76 8.23 11.05
C LEU A 40 1.54 7.95 11.91
N GLY A 41 0.95 8.98 12.51
CA GLY A 41 -0.23 8.85 13.35
C GLY A 41 -1.57 8.81 12.58
N ARG A 42 -1.56 9.01 11.26
CA ARG A 42 -2.79 8.96 10.47
C ARG A 42 -3.36 7.55 10.42
N ILE A 43 -4.65 7.44 10.74
CA ILE A 43 -5.38 6.18 10.62
C ILE A 43 -5.81 6.02 9.16
N ARG A 44 -5.45 4.88 8.56
CA ARG A 44 -5.81 4.54 7.19
C ARG A 44 -6.36 3.12 7.13
N ALA A 45 -7.13 2.83 6.07
CA ALA A 45 -7.57 1.47 5.81
C ALA A 45 -6.35 0.56 5.63
N GLY A 46 -6.33 -0.53 6.38
CA GLY A 46 -5.18 -1.43 6.44
C GLY A 46 -5.25 -2.62 5.51
N VAL A 47 -6.30 -2.73 4.69
CA VAL A 47 -6.42 -3.82 3.72
C VAL A 47 -5.75 -3.42 2.42
N LEU A 48 -4.77 -4.20 1.99
CA LEU A 48 -4.02 -3.98 0.76
C LEU A 48 -4.43 -5.02 -0.28
N GLU A 49 -4.71 -4.56 -1.49
CA GLU A 49 -4.97 -5.47 -2.59
C GLU A 49 -3.67 -6.08 -3.15
N GLN A 50 -3.80 -7.19 -3.85
CA GLN A 50 -2.65 -7.96 -4.30
C GLN A 50 -1.72 -7.18 -5.24
N GLY A 51 -2.26 -6.30 -6.08
CA GLY A 51 -1.44 -5.45 -6.95
C GLY A 51 -0.49 -4.54 -6.18
N LEU A 52 -0.97 -3.95 -5.08
CA LEU A 52 -0.12 -3.13 -4.21
C LEU A 52 0.94 -3.96 -3.50
N VAL A 53 0.57 -5.15 -3.01
CA VAL A 53 1.53 -6.06 -2.39
C VAL A 53 2.66 -6.41 -3.36
N GLY A 54 2.32 -6.70 -4.62
CA GLY A 54 3.31 -6.97 -5.66
C GLY A 54 4.26 -5.80 -5.91
N LEU A 55 3.75 -4.56 -5.90
CA LEU A 55 4.58 -3.37 -6.02
C LEU A 55 5.52 -3.20 -4.83
N MET A 56 5.05 -3.49 -3.62
CA MET A 56 5.89 -3.43 -2.41
C MET A 56 7.02 -4.48 -2.46
N GLU A 57 6.72 -5.67 -2.97
CA GLU A 57 7.74 -6.70 -3.18
C GLU A 57 8.79 -6.24 -4.20
N GLU A 58 8.35 -5.69 -5.32
CA GLU A 58 9.22 -5.14 -6.36
C GLU A 58 10.11 -4.02 -5.83
N ALA A 59 9.55 -3.17 -4.96
CA ALA A 59 10.28 -2.07 -4.33
C ALA A 59 11.22 -2.54 -3.20
N GLY A 60 11.18 -3.80 -2.80
CA GLY A 60 12.01 -4.35 -1.72
C GLY A 60 11.57 -3.92 -0.34
N CYS A 61 10.30 -3.57 -0.13
CA CYS A 61 9.79 -3.09 1.16
C CYS A 61 8.61 -3.90 1.70
N ALA A 62 8.49 -5.18 1.33
CA ALA A 62 7.39 -6.05 1.74
C ALA A 62 7.70 -6.98 2.92
N ASP A 63 8.92 -6.97 3.45
CA ASP A 63 9.33 -7.91 4.50
C ASP A 63 8.43 -7.85 5.74
N ARG A 64 8.18 -6.65 6.23
CA ARG A 64 7.34 -6.45 7.39
C ARG A 64 5.87 -6.81 7.10
N LEU A 65 5.40 -6.53 5.90
CA LEU A 65 4.07 -6.91 5.46
C LEU A 65 3.89 -8.44 5.54
N HIS A 66 4.85 -9.20 5.03
CA HIS A 66 4.77 -10.67 5.06
C HIS A 66 4.92 -11.22 6.48
N ALA A 67 5.72 -10.57 7.32
CA ALA A 67 5.94 -11.02 8.70
C ALA A 67 4.76 -10.73 9.62
N GLU A 68 4.06 -9.62 9.43
CA GLU A 68 3.03 -9.12 10.35
C GLU A 68 1.62 -9.10 9.75
N GLY A 69 1.49 -9.20 8.43
CA GLY A 69 0.20 -9.12 7.75
C GLY A 69 -0.60 -10.42 7.81
N TYR A 70 -1.91 -10.29 7.64
CA TYR A 70 -2.83 -11.42 7.56
C TYR A 70 -3.51 -11.41 6.20
N ALA A 71 -3.57 -12.57 5.55
CA ALA A 71 -4.32 -12.71 4.31
C ALA A 71 -5.82 -12.82 4.62
N HIS A 72 -6.61 -11.97 3.97
CA HIS A 72 -8.08 -12.02 4.06
C HIS A 72 -8.62 -12.87 2.93
N GLU A 73 -9.42 -13.87 3.28
CA GLU A 73 -10.00 -14.80 2.30
C GLU A 73 -11.39 -14.40 1.86
N GLY A 74 -12.03 -13.49 2.57
CA GLY A 74 -13.36 -13.05 2.27
C GLY A 74 -13.83 -11.94 3.19
N THR A 75 -15.07 -11.52 2.99
CA THR A 75 -15.73 -10.53 3.83
C THR A 75 -17.19 -10.90 4.04
N LEU A 76 -17.72 -10.48 5.18
CA LEU A 76 -19.14 -10.64 5.50
C LEU A 76 -19.86 -9.34 5.21
N ILE A 77 -20.99 -9.43 4.50
CA ILE A 77 -21.85 -8.29 4.23
C ILE A 77 -23.17 -8.52 4.95
N SER A 78 -23.56 -7.53 5.74
CA SER A 78 -24.83 -7.51 6.44
C SER A 78 -25.79 -6.55 5.72
N TYR A 79 -26.98 -7.05 5.39
CA TYR A 79 -28.02 -6.24 4.77
C TYR A 79 -29.37 -6.59 5.41
N GLY A 80 -29.94 -5.64 6.16
CA GLY A 80 -31.13 -5.90 6.94
C GLY A 80 -30.88 -7.00 7.98
N ASP A 81 -31.72 -8.06 7.94
CA ASP A 81 -31.55 -9.23 8.81
C ASP A 81 -30.69 -10.33 8.19
N GLU A 82 -30.19 -10.11 6.99
CA GLU A 82 -29.39 -11.09 6.27
C GLU A 82 -27.90 -10.80 6.38
N MET A 83 -27.09 -11.87 6.40
CA MET A 83 -25.65 -11.80 6.36
C MET A 83 -25.15 -12.83 5.37
N PHE A 84 -24.25 -12.41 4.47
CA PHE A 84 -23.65 -13.33 3.51
C PHE A 84 -22.16 -13.06 3.38
N ARG A 85 -21.44 -14.09 2.98
CA ARG A 85 -19.99 -14.03 2.79
C ARG A 85 -19.65 -13.90 1.31
N ILE A 86 -18.74 -12.98 1.02
CA ILE A 86 -18.08 -12.93 -0.28
C ILE A 86 -16.72 -13.61 -0.13
N ASP A 87 -16.52 -14.68 -0.87
CA ASP A 87 -15.26 -15.40 -0.92
C ASP A 87 -14.38 -14.76 -2.01
N PHE A 88 -13.27 -14.17 -1.60
CA PHE A 88 -12.39 -13.45 -2.53
C PHE A 88 -11.79 -14.37 -3.59
N ALA A 89 -11.49 -15.62 -3.25
CA ALA A 89 -10.93 -16.58 -4.21
C ALA A 89 -11.85 -16.84 -5.42
N LYS A 90 -13.18 -16.67 -5.23
CA LYS A 90 -14.16 -16.87 -6.30
C LYS A 90 -14.38 -15.65 -7.18
N HIS A 91 -13.99 -14.46 -6.70
CA HIS A 91 -14.34 -13.20 -7.34
C HIS A 91 -13.11 -12.36 -7.73
N THR A 92 -11.91 -12.81 -7.39
CA THR A 92 -10.68 -12.12 -7.75
C THR A 92 -9.96 -12.85 -8.87
N VAL A 93 -9.40 -12.09 -9.79
CA VAL A 93 -8.52 -12.65 -10.82
C VAL A 93 -7.14 -12.78 -10.19
N THR A 94 -6.67 -14.02 -10.08
CA THR A 94 -5.29 -14.26 -9.66
C THR A 94 -4.41 -13.96 -10.86
N VAL A 95 -3.66 -12.89 -10.79
CA VAL A 95 -2.63 -12.61 -11.78
C VAL A 95 -1.40 -13.43 -11.38
N PRO A 96 -0.92 -14.31 -12.24
CA PRO A 96 0.25 -15.11 -11.94
C PRO A 96 1.51 -14.25 -11.81
#